data_3f253ba421c197800dca6dcac5dfd26a
#
_entry.id   3f253ba421c197800dca6dcac5dfd26a
#
_cell.length_a   1.000
_cell.length_b   1.000
_cell.length_c   1.000
_cell.angle_alpha   90.00
_cell.angle_beta   90.00
_cell.angle_gamma   90.00
#
_symmetry.space_group_name_H-M   'P 1'
#
loop_
_entity.id
_entity.type
_entity.pdbx_description
1 polymer ?
#
loop_
_entity_poly.entity_id
_entity_poly.type
_entity_poly.pdbx_seq_one_letter_code
_entity_poly.pdbx_strand_id
1 'polypeptide(L)'
;SIDGKANAERYSARPGYSEHQTGLALDINTASISAHFENTAEYAWLRANCARFGFLLRYPREKESITGYRYEPWHYRYVGQDIARTCMDQGLTYEEYLAAQTQPGENQAPALFWQGQALDLGDRVTRLSGVTYVDAAALAAALGWTGETGEDGVLRLSDGLHKIELPVGRRVLLDGMLVRLSGPTVERSGGRCLPLSDLCPLLGVQATVTDQGVELAPRQAAL
;
A
#
# COMPACT_ATOMS: atom_id res chain seq x y z
N SER A 1 -5.10 29.22 -2.29
CA SER A 1 -5.12 29.20 -0.84
C SER A 1 -4.17 30.28 -0.31
N ILE A 2 -4.51 30.88 0.83
CA ILE A 2 -3.73 31.95 1.46
C ILE A 2 -2.32 31.49 1.85
N ASP A 3 -2.13 30.21 2.10
CA ASP A 3 -0.88 29.64 2.61
C ASP A 3 0.01 28.97 1.56
N GLY A 4 -0.42 28.94 0.31
CA GLY A 4 0.26 28.16 -0.73
C GLY A 4 0.07 26.65 -0.59
N LYS A 5 0.22 25.92 -1.71
CA LYS A 5 -0.08 24.48 -1.78
C LYS A 5 0.80 23.63 -0.84
N ALA A 6 2.10 23.92 -0.81
CA ALA A 6 3.06 23.16 0.01
C ALA A 6 2.83 23.31 1.51
N ASN A 7 2.35 24.46 1.97
CA ASN A 7 2.05 24.67 3.39
C ASN A 7 0.71 24.05 3.79
N ALA A 8 -0.29 24.07 2.90
CA ALA A 8 -1.57 23.40 3.12
C ALA A 8 -1.43 21.88 3.29
N GLU A 9 -0.54 21.25 2.54
CA GLU A 9 -0.31 19.80 2.58
C GLU A 9 0.33 19.32 3.90
N ARG A 10 0.88 20.22 4.73
CA ARG A 10 1.43 19.88 6.06
C ARG A 10 0.36 19.69 7.16
N TYR A 11 -0.87 20.11 6.93
CA TYR A 11 -1.98 19.99 7.89
C TYR A 11 -3.29 19.50 7.27
N SER A 12 -3.31 19.24 5.96
CA SER A 12 -4.50 18.73 5.27
C SER A 12 -4.09 17.86 4.10
N ALA A 13 -4.49 16.60 4.13
CA ALA A 13 -4.27 15.69 3.02
C ALA A 13 -5.10 16.14 1.79
N ARG A 14 -4.56 15.88 0.59
CA ARG A 14 -5.32 16.07 -0.65
C ARG A 14 -6.56 15.19 -0.64
N PRO A 15 -7.64 15.59 -1.34
CA PRO A 15 -8.79 14.71 -1.53
C PRO A 15 -8.36 13.33 -2.08
N GLY A 16 -8.82 12.27 -1.45
CA GLY A 16 -8.42 10.90 -1.79
C GLY A 16 -7.20 10.36 -1.04
N TYR A 17 -6.45 11.20 -0.31
CA TYR A 17 -5.22 10.82 0.40
C TYR A 17 -5.30 10.88 1.92
N SER A 18 -6.45 11.30 2.48
CA SER A 18 -6.64 11.31 3.93
C SER A 18 -6.80 9.89 4.47
N GLU A 19 -6.06 9.55 5.54
CA GLU A 19 -6.20 8.25 6.20
C GLU A 19 -7.52 8.09 6.97
N HIS A 20 -8.27 9.17 7.21
CA HIS A 20 -9.65 9.10 7.71
C HIS A 20 -10.57 8.30 6.78
N GLN A 21 -10.31 8.31 5.47
CA GLN A 21 -11.10 7.55 4.48
C GLN A 21 -10.94 6.04 4.63
N THR A 22 -9.91 5.60 5.35
CA THR A 22 -9.71 4.17 5.65
C THR A 22 -10.65 3.67 6.76
N GLY A 23 -11.26 4.58 7.54
CA GLY A 23 -12.00 4.27 8.76
C GLY A 23 -11.10 3.85 9.93
N LEU A 24 -9.78 4.02 9.81
CA LEU A 24 -8.79 3.63 10.82
C LEU A 24 -8.17 4.83 11.54
N ALA A 25 -8.51 6.05 11.18
CA ALA A 25 -8.07 7.26 11.85
C ALA A 25 -9.26 8.03 12.41
N LEU A 26 -9.05 8.70 13.54
CA LEU A 26 -10.06 9.51 14.20
C LEU A 26 -9.42 10.69 14.93
N ASP A 27 -10.16 11.79 15.00
CA ASP A 27 -9.78 12.97 15.78
C ASP A 27 -10.51 12.97 17.11
N ILE A 28 -9.77 13.12 18.21
CA ILE A 28 -10.29 13.12 19.57
C ILE A 28 -10.07 14.50 20.19
N ASN A 29 -11.09 14.99 20.87
CA ASN A 29 -11.00 16.24 21.64
C ASN A 29 -11.86 16.15 22.91
N THR A 30 -11.86 17.18 23.74
CA THR A 30 -12.78 17.34 24.87
C THR A 30 -14.20 17.62 24.37
N ALA A 31 -15.20 17.38 25.21
CA ALA A 31 -16.61 17.63 24.88
C ALA A 31 -16.89 19.10 24.45
N SER A 32 -16.11 20.05 24.95
CA SER A 32 -16.20 21.49 24.62
C SER A 32 -15.23 21.94 23.51
N ILE A 33 -14.53 21.01 22.87
CA ILE A 33 -13.53 21.24 21.82
C ILE A 33 -12.47 22.25 22.26
N SER A 34 -11.40 21.77 22.88
CA SER A 34 -10.26 22.60 23.30
C SER A 34 -9.35 22.93 22.11
N ALA A 35 -8.97 24.20 21.97
CA ALA A 35 -7.96 24.66 21.03
C ALA A 35 -6.53 24.20 21.43
N HIS A 36 -6.36 23.79 22.69
CA HIS A 36 -5.11 23.31 23.27
C HIS A 36 -5.32 21.94 23.90
N PHE A 37 -5.77 20.99 23.08
CA PHE A 37 -6.08 19.64 23.52
C PHE A 37 -4.91 18.96 24.24
N GLU A 38 -3.68 19.22 23.82
CA GLU A 38 -2.46 18.72 24.43
C GLU A 38 -2.27 19.08 25.91
N ASN A 39 -2.98 20.08 26.40
CA ASN A 39 -2.93 20.54 27.79
C ASN A 39 -4.07 19.98 28.67
N THR A 40 -4.86 19.04 28.13
CA THR A 40 -6.03 18.47 28.82
C THR A 40 -5.71 17.16 29.53
N ALA A 41 -6.54 16.80 30.51
CA ALA A 41 -6.44 15.51 31.20
C ALA A 41 -6.75 14.35 30.26
N GLU A 42 -7.67 14.54 29.31
CA GLU A 42 -8.04 13.57 28.27
C GLU A 42 -6.86 13.24 27.38
N TYR A 43 -6.10 14.25 26.94
CA TYR A 43 -4.88 14.01 26.18
C TYR A 43 -3.82 13.25 26.98
N ALA A 44 -3.60 13.65 28.24
CA ALA A 44 -2.66 12.96 29.12
C ALA A 44 -3.03 11.47 29.28
N TRP A 45 -4.31 11.19 29.45
CA TRP A 45 -4.82 9.84 29.53
C TRP A 45 -4.63 9.06 28.23
N LEU A 46 -4.96 9.68 27.07
CA LEU A 46 -4.76 9.06 25.75
C LEU A 46 -3.29 8.74 25.51
N ARG A 47 -2.38 9.67 25.81
CA ARG A 47 -0.94 9.45 25.67
C ARG A 47 -0.44 8.23 26.47
N ALA A 48 -1.03 7.97 27.62
CA ALA A 48 -0.65 6.84 28.47
C ALA A 48 -1.36 5.51 28.08
N ASN A 49 -2.50 5.57 27.40
CA ASN A 49 -3.38 4.40 27.27
C ASN A 49 -3.76 4.01 25.83
N CYS A 50 -3.62 4.89 24.84
CA CYS A 50 -4.12 4.64 23.48
C CYS A 50 -3.61 3.32 22.88
N ALA A 51 -2.35 2.94 23.14
CA ALA A 51 -1.74 1.73 22.63
C ALA A 51 -2.43 0.44 23.15
N ARG A 52 -3.02 0.46 24.34
CA ARG A 52 -3.80 -0.67 24.88
C ARG A 52 -5.03 -0.98 24.02
N PHE A 53 -5.51 0.00 23.26
CA PHE A 53 -6.66 -0.10 22.37
C PHE A 53 -6.24 -0.20 20.89
N GLY A 54 -4.94 -0.31 20.63
CA GLY A 54 -4.40 -0.43 19.27
C GLY A 54 -4.25 0.88 18.53
N PHE A 55 -4.35 2.02 19.23
CA PHE A 55 -4.16 3.35 18.64
C PHE A 55 -2.80 3.94 18.97
N LEU A 56 -2.28 4.76 18.06
CA LEU A 56 -1.10 5.59 18.29
C LEU A 56 -1.41 7.05 17.95
N LEU A 57 -0.71 7.98 18.62
CA LEU A 57 -0.67 9.38 18.21
C LEU A 57 0.06 9.45 16.87
N ARG A 58 -0.67 9.79 15.81
CA ARG A 58 -0.19 9.63 14.43
C ARG A 58 0.90 10.62 14.05
N TYR A 59 0.77 11.87 14.48
CA TYR A 59 1.67 12.98 14.14
C TYR A 59 2.24 13.61 15.41
N PRO A 60 3.24 12.95 16.04
CA PRO A 60 3.82 13.43 17.28
C PRO A 60 4.70 14.67 17.06
N ARG A 61 4.90 15.46 18.14
CA ARG A 61 5.77 16.64 18.11
C ARG A 61 7.19 16.27 17.68
N GLU A 62 7.83 17.15 16.92
CA GLU A 62 9.22 17.01 16.46
C GLU A 62 9.48 15.88 15.46
N LYS A 63 8.42 15.22 14.95
CA LYS A 63 8.52 14.16 13.96
C LYS A 63 7.96 14.54 12.58
N GLU A 64 7.72 15.84 12.34
CA GLU A 64 7.14 16.31 11.08
C GLU A 64 8.00 15.94 9.85
N SER A 65 9.33 15.97 9.99
CA SER A 65 10.25 15.58 8.90
C SER A 65 10.13 14.11 8.48
N ILE A 66 9.57 13.28 9.36
CA ILE A 66 9.37 11.84 9.12
C ILE A 66 7.94 11.59 8.64
N THR A 67 6.94 12.17 9.31
CA THR A 67 5.53 11.94 9.03
C THR A 67 5.01 12.78 7.86
N GLY A 68 5.67 13.91 7.54
CA GLY A 68 5.21 14.90 6.55
C GLY A 68 4.10 15.83 7.07
N TYR A 69 3.62 15.62 8.30
CA TYR A 69 2.54 16.39 8.92
C TYR A 69 2.99 17.09 10.19
N ARG A 70 2.41 18.25 10.45
CA ARG A 70 2.60 18.99 11.72
C ARG A 70 2.09 18.17 12.89
N TYR A 71 2.51 18.58 14.11
CA TYR A 71 1.98 18.00 15.33
C TYR A 71 0.47 18.18 15.44
N GLU A 72 -0.23 17.04 15.61
CA GLU A 72 -1.69 16.98 15.76
C GLU A 72 -2.04 16.15 16.99
N PRO A 73 -2.21 16.77 18.18
CA PRO A 73 -2.46 16.04 19.42
C PRO A 73 -3.79 15.28 19.44
N TRP A 74 -4.71 15.63 18.55
CA TRP A 74 -6.04 15.03 18.41
C TRP A 74 -6.07 13.81 17.48
N HIS A 75 -5.10 13.65 16.57
CA HIS A 75 -5.15 12.67 15.49
C HIS A 75 -4.55 11.32 15.91
N TYR A 76 -5.40 10.29 15.97
CA TYR A 76 -5.04 8.93 16.35
C TYR A 76 -5.31 7.94 15.24
N ARG A 77 -4.36 7.03 15.00
CA ARG A 77 -4.45 5.96 14.01
C ARG A 77 -4.52 4.61 14.68
N TYR A 78 -5.50 3.77 14.28
CA TYR A 78 -5.56 2.36 14.65
C TYR A 78 -4.56 1.56 13.81
N VAL A 79 -3.68 0.82 14.48
CA VAL A 79 -2.64 -0.02 13.87
C VAL A 79 -2.58 -1.41 14.50
N GLY A 80 -3.47 -1.70 15.44
CA GLY A 80 -3.42 -2.91 16.27
C GLY A 80 -2.56 -2.74 17.52
N GLN A 81 -2.83 -3.56 18.54
CA GLN A 81 -2.23 -3.37 19.88
C GLN A 81 -0.73 -3.57 19.90
N ASP A 82 -0.20 -4.58 19.19
CA ASP A 82 1.22 -4.90 19.21
C ASP A 82 2.06 -3.81 18.57
N ILE A 83 1.63 -3.30 17.41
CA ILE A 83 2.29 -2.19 16.71
C ILE A 83 2.21 -0.92 17.55
N ALA A 84 1.02 -0.59 18.08
CA ALA A 84 0.82 0.61 18.88
C ALA A 84 1.70 0.61 20.14
N ARG A 85 1.82 -0.53 20.84
CA ARG A 85 2.69 -0.68 21.99
C ARG A 85 4.15 -0.52 21.61
N THR A 86 4.60 -1.21 20.56
CA THR A 86 5.99 -1.09 20.09
C THR A 86 6.34 0.36 19.75
N CYS A 87 5.47 1.06 19.01
CA CYS A 87 5.68 2.46 18.68
C CYS A 87 5.75 3.34 19.93
N MET A 88 4.86 3.12 20.91
CA MET A 88 4.82 3.90 22.13
C MET A 88 6.06 3.65 23.02
N ASP A 89 6.43 2.38 23.23
CA ASP A 89 7.54 1.99 24.12
C ASP A 89 8.89 2.44 23.56
N GLN A 90 9.05 2.46 22.24
CA GLN A 90 10.29 2.84 21.55
C GLN A 90 10.29 4.29 21.05
N GLY A 91 9.21 5.04 21.22
CA GLY A 91 9.10 6.43 20.76
C GLY A 91 9.13 6.55 19.22
N LEU A 92 8.66 5.53 18.51
CA LEU A 92 8.64 5.48 17.05
C LEU A 92 7.36 6.10 16.49
N THR A 93 7.48 6.74 15.33
CA THR A 93 6.34 6.99 14.44
C THR A 93 5.94 5.69 13.74
N TYR A 94 4.77 5.69 13.09
CA TYR A 94 4.34 4.54 12.30
C TYR A 94 5.28 4.29 11.11
N GLU A 95 5.83 5.35 10.50
CA GLU A 95 6.84 5.29 9.44
C GLU A 95 8.14 4.64 9.91
N GLU A 96 8.65 5.07 11.07
CA GLU A 96 9.87 4.51 11.67
C GLU A 96 9.68 3.03 12.02
N TYR A 97 8.52 2.67 12.57
CA TYR A 97 8.17 1.27 12.83
C TYR A 97 8.18 0.44 11.54
N LEU A 98 7.50 0.90 10.49
CA LEU A 98 7.47 0.21 9.21
C LEU A 98 8.87 0.10 8.58
N ALA A 99 9.68 1.16 8.67
CA ALA A 99 11.06 1.13 8.20
C ALA A 99 11.93 0.14 8.98
N ALA A 100 11.73 0.02 10.31
CA ALA A 100 12.44 -0.95 11.15
C ALA A 100 12.02 -2.40 10.90
N GLN A 101 10.77 -2.64 10.48
CA GLN A 101 10.30 -3.98 10.08
C GLN A 101 10.85 -4.40 8.71
N THR A 102 11.32 -3.45 7.92
CA THR A 102 11.96 -3.75 6.64
C THR A 102 13.41 -4.16 6.89
N GLN A 103 13.65 -5.46 6.98
CA GLN A 103 15.01 -6.01 6.98
C GLN A 103 15.77 -5.49 5.75
N PRO A 104 17.08 -5.19 5.85
CA PRO A 104 17.90 -4.92 4.68
C PRO A 104 17.79 -6.13 3.73
N GLY A 105 17.04 -5.97 2.64
CA GLY A 105 16.68 -7.04 1.71
C GLY A 105 15.17 -7.33 1.59
N GLU A 106 14.33 -7.05 2.61
CA GLU A 106 12.88 -7.29 2.52
C GLU A 106 12.13 -6.32 1.61
N ASN A 107 12.68 -5.13 1.36
CA ASN A 107 12.16 -4.18 0.36
C ASN A 107 12.79 -4.34 -1.02
N GLN A 108 13.77 -5.21 -1.17
CA GLN A 108 14.29 -5.53 -2.48
C GLN A 108 13.26 -6.37 -3.23
N ALA A 109 12.80 -5.86 -4.36
CA ALA A 109 11.92 -6.59 -5.22
C ALA A 109 12.61 -7.92 -5.60
N PRO A 110 11.91 -9.07 -5.49
CA PRO A 110 12.51 -10.33 -5.89
C PRO A 110 12.76 -10.34 -7.39
N ALA A 111 13.81 -11.02 -7.82
CA ALA A 111 13.97 -11.35 -9.22
C ALA A 111 12.83 -12.29 -9.64
N LEU A 112 12.24 -12.03 -10.80
CA LEU A 112 11.23 -12.90 -11.38
C LEU A 112 11.85 -13.73 -12.50
N PHE A 113 11.49 -14.99 -12.57
CA PHE A 113 11.94 -15.92 -13.59
C PHE A 113 10.73 -16.50 -14.32
N TRP A 114 10.87 -16.75 -15.60
CA TRP A 114 9.91 -17.46 -16.42
C TRP A 114 10.58 -18.68 -17.05
N GLN A 115 10.16 -19.87 -16.67
CA GLN A 115 10.75 -21.13 -17.15
C GLN A 115 12.29 -21.16 -17.03
N GLY A 116 12.79 -20.71 -15.87
CA GLY A 116 14.22 -20.66 -15.55
C GLY A 116 14.97 -19.47 -16.14
N GLN A 117 14.35 -18.60 -16.92
CA GLN A 117 14.97 -17.39 -17.47
C GLN A 117 14.57 -16.15 -16.68
N ALA A 118 15.57 -15.35 -16.29
CA ALA A 118 15.30 -14.09 -15.57
C ALA A 118 14.51 -13.12 -16.47
N LEU A 119 13.46 -12.54 -15.88
CA LEU A 119 12.68 -11.45 -16.51
C LEU A 119 13.32 -10.10 -16.16
N ASP A 120 13.71 -9.34 -17.16
CA ASP A 120 14.20 -7.97 -16.97
C ASP A 120 13.01 -7.00 -16.90
N LEU A 121 12.47 -6.85 -15.71
CA LEU A 121 11.36 -5.93 -15.44
C LEU A 121 11.80 -4.63 -14.74
N GLY A 122 13.07 -4.54 -14.32
CA GLY A 122 13.64 -3.35 -13.69
C GLY A 122 12.80 -2.84 -12.52
N ASP A 123 12.47 -1.55 -12.51
CA ASP A 123 11.66 -0.85 -11.50
C ASP A 123 10.15 -1.17 -11.57
N ARG A 124 9.74 -2.04 -12.52
CA ARG A 124 8.36 -2.53 -12.68
C ARG A 124 7.98 -3.61 -11.67
N VAL A 125 8.93 -4.10 -10.87
CA VAL A 125 8.71 -4.97 -9.72
C VAL A 125 9.07 -4.20 -8.45
N THR A 126 8.21 -4.21 -7.47
CA THR A 126 8.44 -3.52 -6.19
C THR A 126 7.88 -4.34 -5.04
N ARG A 127 8.40 -4.12 -3.84
CA ARG A 127 7.85 -4.71 -2.62
C ARG A 127 7.28 -3.62 -1.73
N LEU A 128 6.02 -3.77 -1.32
CA LEU A 128 5.31 -2.83 -0.47
C LEU A 128 4.73 -3.60 0.72
N SER A 129 5.19 -3.29 1.92
CA SER A 129 4.72 -3.97 3.15
C SER A 129 4.78 -5.50 3.05
N GLY A 130 5.90 -6.04 2.57
CA GLY A 130 6.10 -7.49 2.42
C GLY A 130 5.40 -8.13 1.21
N VAL A 131 4.54 -7.39 0.49
CA VAL A 131 3.83 -7.87 -0.70
C VAL A 131 4.59 -7.44 -1.96
N THR A 132 4.85 -8.39 -2.85
CA THR A 132 5.43 -8.09 -4.16
C THR A 132 4.35 -7.60 -5.11
N TYR A 133 4.55 -6.40 -5.64
CA TYR A 133 3.74 -5.77 -6.68
C TYR A 133 4.50 -5.78 -8.00
N VAL A 134 3.80 -6.00 -9.08
CA VAL A 134 4.38 -5.99 -10.42
C VAL A 134 3.49 -5.22 -11.38
N ASP A 135 4.12 -4.46 -12.29
CA ASP A 135 3.42 -3.80 -13.39
C ASP A 135 2.73 -4.85 -14.26
N ALA A 136 1.39 -4.75 -14.34
CA ALA A 136 0.58 -5.75 -15.02
C ALA A 136 0.87 -5.83 -16.52
N ALA A 137 1.07 -4.68 -17.18
CA ALA A 137 1.37 -4.64 -18.61
C ALA A 137 2.77 -5.19 -18.89
N ALA A 138 3.76 -4.85 -18.05
CA ALA A 138 5.13 -5.31 -18.23
C ALA A 138 5.24 -6.85 -18.04
N LEU A 139 4.62 -7.39 -16.98
CA LEU A 139 4.63 -8.85 -16.79
C LEU A 139 3.82 -9.56 -17.88
N ALA A 140 2.65 -9.05 -18.24
CA ALA A 140 1.84 -9.62 -19.31
C ALA A 140 2.62 -9.65 -20.65
N ALA A 141 3.29 -8.56 -21.02
CA ALA A 141 4.12 -8.51 -22.22
C ALA A 141 5.28 -9.52 -22.19
N ALA A 142 5.95 -9.67 -21.04
CA ALA A 142 7.01 -10.66 -20.86
C ALA A 142 6.51 -12.10 -21.02
N LEU A 143 5.22 -12.34 -20.79
CA LEU A 143 4.55 -13.64 -20.95
C LEU A 143 3.83 -13.80 -22.29
N GLY A 144 4.02 -12.84 -23.23
CA GLY A 144 3.46 -12.91 -24.58
C GLY A 144 2.04 -12.36 -24.73
N TRP A 145 1.50 -11.68 -23.72
CA TRP A 145 0.22 -10.97 -23.78
C TRP A 145 0.39 -9.59 -24.43
N THR A 146 -0.65 -9.09 -25.03
CA THR A 146 -0.76 -7.69 -25.48
C THR A 146 -1.47 -6.85 -24.45
N GLY A 147 -1.15 -5.55 -24.36
CA GLY A 147 -1.75 -4.64 -23.39
C GLY A 147 -1.94 -3.24 -23.96
N GLU A 148 -3.06 -2.62 -23.65
CA GLU A 148 -3.36 -1.22 -23.98
C GLU A 148 -4.17 -0.55 -22.86
N THR A 149 -3.94 0.73 -22.65
CA THR A 149 -4.76 1.54 -21.75
C THR A 149 -5.70 2.39 -22.59
N GLY A 150 -7.00 2.19 -22.42
CA GLY A 150 -8.03 2.95 -23.12
C GLY A 150 -8.14 4.39 -22.59
N GLU A 151 -8.91 5.24 -23.30
CA GLU A 151 -9.25 6.61 -22.89
C GLU A 151 -10.02 6.65 -21.55
N ASP A 152 -10.71 5.54 -21.21
CA ASP A 152 -11.40 5.33 -19.94
C ASP A 152 -10.45 5.01 -18.77
N GLY A 153 -9.15 4.99 -19.02
CA GLY A 153 -8.11 4.66 -18.02
C GLY A 153 -8.07 3.20 -17.64
N VAL A 154 -8.80 2.31 -18.31
CA VAL A 154 -8.79 0.87 -18.05
C VAL A 154 -7.64 0.22 -18.83
N LEU A 155 -6.74 -0.47 -18.14
CA LEU A 155 -5.72 -1.32 -18.76
C LEU A 155 -6.39 -2.63 -19.21
N ARG A 156 -6.26 -2.95 -20.49
CA ARG A 156 -6.78 -4.19 -21.10
C ARG A 156 -5.63 -5.05 -21.54
N LEU A 157 -5.61 -6.30 -21.09
CA LEU A 157 -4.60 -7.31 -21.44
C LEU A 157 -5.29 -8.45 -22.16
N SER A 158 -4.62 -9.02 -23.19
CA SER A 158 -5.13 -10.18 -23.92
C SER A 158 -4.02 -11.08 -24.46
N ASP A 159 -4.24 -12.39 -24.42
CA ASP A 159 -3.42 -13.42 -25.08
C ASP A 159 -4.08 -13.96 -26.37
N GLY A 160 -5.19 -13.32 -26.79
CA GLY A 160 -6.00 -13.74 -27.93
C GLY A 160 -7.12 -14.72 -27.59
N LEU A 161 -7.06 -15.39 -26.43
CA LEU A 161 -8.11 -16.29 -25.91
C LEU A 161 -8.83 -15.68 -24.72
N HIS A 162 -8.08 -15.04 -23.84
CA HIS A 162 -8.57 -14.42 -22.60
C HIS A 162 -8.40 -12.91 -22.64
N LYS A 163 -9.26 -12.22 -21.92
CA LYS A 163 -9.23 -10.76 -21.77
C LYS A 163 -9.32 -10.39 -20.29
N ILE A 164 -8.37 -9.56 -19.86
CA ILE A 164 -8.37 -8.99 -18.52
C ILE A 164 -8.57 -7.48 -18.64
N GLU A 165 -9.52 -6.94 -17.88
CA GLU A 165 -9.76 -5.50 -17.77
C GLU A 165 -9.45 -5.06 -16.35
N LEU A 166 -8.50 -4.14 -16.22
CA LEU A 166 -7.93 -3.67 -14.98
C LEU A 166 -8.28 -2.18 -14.79
N PRO A 167 -9.45 -1.84 -14.23
CA PRO A 167 -9.72 -0.49 -13.75
C PRO A 167 -8.90 -0.19 -12.50
N VAL A 168 -8.88 1.07 -12.08
CA VAL A 168 -8.28 1.43 -10.78
C VAL A 168 -9.12 0.85 -9.64
N GLY A 169 -8.50 0.20 -8.66
CA GLY A 169 -9.17 -0.34 -7.48
C GLY A 169 -8.88 -1.81 -7.19
N ARG A 170 -9.87 -2.52 -6.64
CA ARG A 170 -9.74 -3.95 -6.26
C ARG A 170 -10.60 -4.89 -7.11
N ARG A 171 -11.14 -4.42 -8.19
CA ARG A 171 -12.04 -5.21 -9.06
C ARG A 171 -11.41 -5.32 -10.43
N VAL A 172 -11.41 -6.52 -10.97
CA VAL A 172 -10.87 -6.86 -12.28
C VAL A 172 -11.92 -7.67 -13.01
N LEU A 173 -12.00 -7.53 -14.31
CA LEU A 173 -12.79 -8.43 -15.15
C LEU A 173 -11.87 -9.40 -15.86
N LEU A 174 -12.10 -10.68 -15.71
CA LEU A 174 -11.50 -11.75 -16.49
C LEU A 174 -12.58 -12.38 -17.36
N ASP A 175 -12.47 -12.23 -18.66
CA ASP A 175 -13.47 -12.68 -19.64
C ASP A 175 -14.90 -12.21 -19.31
N GLY A 176 -15.01 -10.97 -18.82
CA GLY A 176 -16.27 -10.37 -18.38
C GLY A 176 -16.75 -10.78 -16.99
N MET A 177 -16.09 -11.71 -16.33
CA MET A 177 -16.41 -12.11 -14.95
C MET A 177 -15.65 -11.24 -13.94
N LEU A 178 -16.37 -10.79 -12.91
CA LEU A 178 -15.79 -9.97 -11.86
C LEU A 178 -14.91 -10.81 -10.93
N VAL A 179 -13.63 -10.45 -10.83
CA VAL A 179 -12.66 -11.00 -9.90
C VAL A 179 -12.28 -9.93 -8.87
N ARG A 180 -12.26 -10.28 -7.59
CA ARG A 180 -11.81 -9.39 -6.53
C ARG A 180 -10.35 -9.69 -6.19
N LEU A 181 -9.52 -8.64 -6.19
CA LEU A 181 -8.12 -8.71 -5.79
C LEU A 181 -7.98 -8.75 -4.26
N SER A 182 -6.93 -9.39 -3.77
CA SER A 182 -6.54 -9.41 -2.35
C SER A 182 -6.05 -8.03 -1.88
N GLY A 183 -5.35 -7.31 -2.76
CA GLY A 183 -4.84 -5.96 -2.54
C GLY A 183 -5.35 -4.94 -3.57
N PRO A 184 -5.19 -3.63 -3.31
CA PRO A 184 -5.51 -2.60 -4.29
C PRO A 184 -4.52 -2.62 -5.45
N THR A 185 -4.96 -2.14 -6.63
CA THR A 185 -4.03 -1.73 -7.67
C THR A 185 -3.32 -0.43 -7.24
N VAL A 186 -2.05 -0.29 -7.56
CA VAL A 186 -1.28 0.93 -7.31
C VAL A 186 -0.65 1.43 -8.61
N GLU A 187 -0.65 2.75 -8.83
CA GLU A 187 0.04 3.35 -9.96
C GLU A 187 1.49 3.63 -9.54
N ARG A 188 2.47 3.07 -10.26
CA ARG A 188 3.89 3.26 -9.99
C ARG A 188 4.71 3.18 -11.27
N SER A 189 5.77 4.01 -11.35
CA SER A 189 6.65 4.08 -12.54
C SER A 189 5.88 4.23 -13.85
N GLY A 190 4.73 4.92 -13.82
CA GLY A 190 3.86 5.14 -14.98
C GLY A 190 3.04 3.92 -15.40
N GLY A 191 3.01 2.86 -14.60
CA GLY A 191 2.25 1.64 -14.86
C GLY A 191 1.37 1.20 -13.69
N ARG A 192 0.43 0.31 -14.00
CA ARG A 192 -0.52 -0.24 -13.04
C ARG A 192 0.01 -1.52 -12.42
N CYS A 193 0.37 -1.45 -11.14
CA CYS A 193 0.92 -2.57 -10.39
C CYS A 193 -0.17 -3.28 -9.58
N LEU A 194 -0.11 -4.60 -9.58
CA LEU A 194 -0.95 -5.49 -8.77
C LEU A 194 -0.08 -6.38 -7.88
N PRO A 195 -0.63 -6.91 -6.77
CA PRO A 195 0.03 -8.01 -6.07
C PRO A 195 0.34 -9.15 -7.04
N LEU A 196 1.56 -9.64 -7.02
CA LEU A 196 1.99 -10.75 -7.88
C LEU A 196 1.11 -11.99 -7.68
N SER A 197 0.69 -12.25 -6.45
CA SER A 197 -0.23 -13.33 -6.09
C SER A 197 -1.61 -13.23 -6.75
N ASP A 198 -2.06 -12.01 -7.05
CA ASP A 198 -3.34 -11.78 -7.73
C ASP A 198 -3.17 -11.81 -9.26
N LEU A 199 -2.07 -11.25 -9.77
CA LEU A 199 -1.83 -11.15 -11.20
C LEU A 199 -1.48 -12.50 -11.84
N CYS A 200 -0.70 -13.34 -11.16
CA CYS A 200 -0.33 -14.67 -11.68
C CYS A 200 -1.54 -15.53 -12.07
N PRO A 201 -2.55 -15.73 -11.21
CA PRO A 201 -3.74 -16.50 -11.60
C PRO A 201 -4.51 -15.91 -12.77
N LEU A 202 -4.56 -14.56 -12.89
CA LEU A 202 -5.23 -13.88 -14.00
C LEU A 202 -4.53 -14.15 -15.34
N LEU A 203 -3.18 -14.22 -15.33
CA LEU A 203 -2.37 -14.53 -16.51
C LEU A 203 -2.21 -16.05 -16.76
N GLY A 204 -2.92 -16.90 -16.02
CA GLY A 204 -2.81 -18.34 -16.19
C GLY A 204 -1.50 -18.94 -15.73
N VAL A 205 -0.77 -18.27 -14.84
CA VAL A 205 0.51 -18.74 -14.30
C VAL A 205 0.44 -19.01 -12.81
N GLN A 206 1.39 -19.79 -12.32
CA GLN A 206 1.66 -20.00 -10.90
C GLN A 206 3.01 -19.44 -10.53
N ALA A 207 3.15 -18.96 -9.29
CA ALA A 207 4.38 -18.42 -8.75
C ALA A 207 4.90 -19.32 -7.63
N THR A 208 6.18 -19.63 -7.64
CA THR A 208 6.87 -20.41 -6.60
C THR A 208 8.06 -19.62 -6.10
N VAL A 209 8.13 -19.41 -4.78
CA VAL A 209 9.29 -18.74 -4.16
C VAL A 209 10.46 -19.72 -4.11
N THR A 210 11.64 -19.26 -4.56
CA THR A 210 12.90 -20.00 -4.55
C THR A 210 13.99 -19.18 -3.85
N ASP A 211 15.16 -19.75 -3.62
CA ASP A 211 16.31 -19.04 -3.05
C ASP A 211 16.83 -17.91 -3.96
N GLN A 212 16.54 -17.97 -5.26
CA GLN A 212 16.97 -16.96 -6.24
C GLN A 212 15.93 -15.86 -6.50
N GLY A 213 14.68 -16.07 -6.08
CA GLY A 213 13.59 -15.13 -6.32
C GLY A 213 12.24 -15.84 -6.48
N VAL A 214 11.45 -15.44 -7.46
CA VAL A 214 10.14 -16.07 -7.74
C VAL A 214 10.14 -16.66 -9.14
N GLU A 215 9.98 -17.96 -9.21
CA GLU A 215 9.80 -18.72 -10.45
C GLU A 215 8.33 -18.69 -10.88
N LEU A 216 8.08 -18.31 -12.12
CA LEU A 216 6.77 -18.32 -12.77
C LEU A 216 6.72 -19.47 -13.77
N ALA A 217 5.63 -20.22 -13.78
CA ALA A 217 5.39 -21.31 -14.72
C ALA A 217 3.92 -21.32 -15.18
N PRO A 218 3.60 -21.87 -16.35
CA PRO A 218 2.21 -22.08 -16.75
C PRO A 218 1.45 -22.86 -15.68
N ARG A 219 0.23 -22.44 -15.39
CA ARG A 219 -0.63 -23.19 -14.48
C ARG A 219 -1.01 -24.50 -15.16
N GLN A 220 -0.67 -25.64 -14.55
CA GLN A 220 -1.13 -26.92 -15.06
C GLN A 220 -2.66 -26.96 -14.97
N ALA A 221 -3.32 -27.32 -16.08
CA ALA A 221 -4.74 -27.62 -16.05
C ALA A 221 -4.97 -28.76 -15.03
N ALA A 222 -5.89 -28.54 -14.09
CA ALA A 222 -6.31 -29.67 -13.23
C ALA A 222 -6.91 -30.73 -14.14
N LEU A 223 -6.31 -31.93 -14.12
CA LEU A 223 -6.80 -33.11 -14.82
C LEU A 223 -8.16 -33.53 -14.28
#